data_b93c8e08cebef792b6692c6611223f9e
#
_entry.id   b93c8e08cebef792b6692c6611223f9e
#
_cell.length_a   1.000
_cell.length_b   1.000
_cell.length_c   1.000
_cell.angle_alpha   90.00
_cell.angle_beta   90.00
_cell.angle_gamma   90.00
#
_symmetry.space_group_name_H-M   'P 1'
#
loop_
_entity.id
_entity.type
_entity.pdbx_description
1 polymer ?
#
loop_
_entity_poly.entity_id
_entity_poly.type
_entity_poly.pdbx_seq_one_letter_code
_entity_poly.pdbx_strand_id
1 'polypeptide(L)'
;MGALYAAGLSLRDIRLAGEKVRWHHLLRLTVPREGIVAARGLEEYLDRLIGGRTFDQLAIPFAAVCVDVISGEVVALREGSVARAVRASCAIPGIFSPVKRDGRLLVDGGLLNNLPSDVVREMGADVVIAVDVNGDPPSSRVPAGIVQILMRSIEIMQRAGHESRKVVADLLIRPRLESWSLFDLDHQDDFVKCGRAAAEEALGSTIEQNIMPAIFG
;
A
#
# COMPACT_ATOMS: atom_id res chain seq x y z
N MET A 1 -0.48 -2.92 6.26
CA MET A 1 -1.76 -3.11 6.98
C MET A 1 -2.47 -4.38 6.54
N GLY A 2 -2.83 -4.55 5.26
CA GLY A 2 -3.54 -5.74 4.76
C GLY A 2 -2.90 -7.08 5.14
N ALA A 3 -1.57 -7.20 5.05
CA ALA A 3 -0.86 -8.41 5.45
C ALA A 3 -1.02 -8.77 6.94
N LEU A 4 -1.03 -7.77 7.83
CA LEU A 4 -1.26 -7.98 9.27
C LEU A 4 -2.68 -8.44 9.54
N TYR A 5 -3.66 -7.84 8.86
CA TYR A 5 -5.05 -8.24 8.95
C TYR A 5 -5.27 -9.66 8.40
N ALA A 6 -4.70 -9.97 7.23
CA ALA A 6 -4.75 -11.30 6.65
C ALA A 6 -4.07 -12.38 7.50
N ALA A 7 -3.05 -12.01 8.29
CA ALA A 7 -2.41 -12.86 9.27
C ALA A 7 -3.23 -13.05 10.56
N GLY A 8 -4.42 -12.41 10.68
CA GLY A 8 -5.33 -12.57 11.82
C GLY A 8 -5.06 -11.63 12.99
N LEU A 9 -4.25 -10.57 12.81
CA LEU A 9 -4.07 -9.57 13.87
C LEU A 9 -5.35 -8.74 14.04
N SER A 10 -5.67 -8.41 15.29
CA SER A 10 -6.79 -7.51 15.57
C SER A 10 -6.51 -6.10 15.09
N LEU A 11 -7.57 -5.31 14.80
CA LEU A 11 -7.43 -3.89 14.42
C LEU A 11 -6.67 -3.09 15.48
N ARG A 12 -6.83 -3.45 16.76
CA ARG A 12 -6.08 -2.85 17.88
C ARG A 12 -4.58 -3.13 17.76
N ASP A 13 -4.20 -4.38 17.49
CA ASP A 13 -2.78 -4.75 17.36
C ASP A 13 -2.14 -4.12 16.12
N ILE A 14 -2.89 -4.05 15.02
CA ILE A 14 -2.47 -3.35 13.79
C ILE A 14 -2.21 -1.87 14.06
N ARG A 15 -3.11 -1.20 14.81
CA ARG A 15 -2.93 0.20 15.21
C ARG A 15 -1.69 0.36 16.08
N LEU A 16 -1.54 -0.46 17.14
CA LEU A 16 -0.37 -0.43 18.02
C LEU A 16 0.95 -0.72 17.28
N ALA A 17 0.91 -1.60 16.28
CA ALA A 17 2.05 -1.84 15.41
C ALA A 17 2.38 -0.59 14.58
N GLY A 18 1.39 0.09 14.02
CA GLY A 18 1.56 1.37 13.32
C GLY A 18 2.21 2.44 14.20
N GLU A 19 1.70 2.64 15.42
CA GLU A 19 2.19 3.63 16.39
C GLU A 19 3.67 3.45 16.77
N LYS A 20 4.16 2.21 16.72
CA LYS A 20 5.57 1.87 16.99
C LYS A 20 6.49 2.07 15.78
N VAL A 21 5.93 2.24 14.59
CA VAL A 21 6.73 2.48 13.39
C VAL A 21 7.36 3.86 13.47
N ARG A 22 8.69 3.89 13.38
CA ARG A 22 9.49 5.11 13.25
C ARG A 22 10.45 4.92 12.09
N TRP A 23 10.66 5.95 11.31
CA TRP A 23 11.52 5.90 10.13
C TRP A 23 12.91 5.34 10.44
N HIS A 24 13.52 5.72 11.58
CA HIS A 24 14.85 5.24 11.97
C HIS A 24 14.91 3.75 12.28
N HIS A 25 13.77 3.09 12.61
CA HIS A 25 13.71 1.65 12.78
C HIS A 25 13.60 0.90 11.44
N LEU A 26 12.99 1.54 10.44
CA LEU A 26 12.79 0.97 9.11
C LEU A 26 14.01 1.17 8.21
N LEU A 27 14.78 2.23 8.48
CA LEU A 27 15.88 2.70 7.65
C LEU A 27 17.22 2.22 8.21
N ARG A 28 17.82 1.21 7.60
CA ARG A 28 19.25 0.93 7.77
C ARG A 28 20.00 1.51 6.58
N LEU A 29 20.84 2.51 6.80
CA LEU A 29 21.69 3.08 5.77
C LEU A 29 22.60 1.99 5.19
N THR A 30 22.53 1.79 3.89
CA THR A 30 23.43 0.91 3.14
C THR A 30 24.23 1.72 2.13
N VAL A 31 25.36 1.18 1.68
CA VAL A 31 26.17 1.79 0.63
C VAL A 31 25.32 1.90 -0.64
N PRO A 32 25.20 3.10 -1.24
CA PRO A 32 24.24 3.39 -2.30
C PRO A 32 24.69 2.82 -3.65
N ARG A 33 24.48 1.54 -3.88
CA ARG A 33 24.64 0.94 -5.22
C ARG A 33 23.31 0.59 -5.89
N GLU A 34 22.27 0.25 -5.10
CA GLU A 34 20.97 -0.17 -5.63
C GLU A 34 19.78 0.55 -4.94
N GLY A 35 20.03 1.53 -4.07
CA GLY A 35 19.08 2.32 -3.30
C GLY A 35 19.71 2.92 -2.07
N ILE A 36 19.19 4.06 -1.57
CA ILE A 36 19.78 4.79 -0.44
C ILE A 36 19.59 4.02 0.87
N VAL A 37 18.54 3.20 0.95
CA VAL A 37 18.15 2.51 2.18
C VAL A 37 17.75 1.06 1.92
N ALA A 38 18.32 0.14 2.69
CA ALA A 38 17.83 -1.24 2.70
C ALA A 38 16.57 -1.33 3.56
N ALA A 39 15.42 -1.62 2.96
CA ALA A 39 14.16 -1.87 3.67
C ALA A 39 14.13 -3.23 4.42
N ARG A 40 15.31 -3.80 4.78
CA ARG A 40 15.39 -5.03 5.58
C ARG A 40 14.73 -4.88 6.94
N GLY A 41 14.82 -3.67 7.53
CA GLY A 41 14.14 -3.37 8.80
C GLY A 41 12.63 -3.53 8.72
N LEU A 42 12.00 -3.18 7.60
CA LEU A 42 10.58 -3.39 7.37
C LEU A 42 10.25 -4.89 7.27
N GLU A 43 11.05 -5.66 6.52
CA GLU A 43 10.88 -7.11 6.40
C GLU A 43 11.01 -7.80 7.77
N GLU A 44 12.08 -7.52 8.52
CA GLU A 44 12.30 -8.07 9.86
C GLU A 44 11.21 -7.65 10.86
N TYR A 45 10.70 -6.44 10.76
CA TYR A 45 9.62 -5.95 11.60
C TYR A 45 8.31 -6.67 11.33
N LEU A 46 7.93 -6.77 10.06
CA LEU A 46 6.73 -7.49 9.64
C LEU A 46 6.83 -8.98 9.99
N ASP A 47 7.98 -9.60 9.73
CA ASP A 47 8.21 -11.01 10.00
C ASP A 47 7.99 -11.35 11.49
N ARG A 48 8.47 -10.49 12.38
CA ARG A 48 8.21 -10.64 13.84
C ARG A 48 6.72 -10.48 14.19
N LEU A 49 6.00 -9.57 13.55
CA LEU A 49 4.58 -9.34 13.83
C LEU A 49 3.69 -10.48 13.35
N ILE A 50 4.00 -11.07 12.21
CA ILE A 50 3.21 -12.14 11.60
C ILE A 50 3.78 -13.54 11.87
N GLY A 51 4.91 -13.65 12.61
CA GLY A 51 5.50 -14.93 13.00
C GLY A 51 6.10 -15.71 11.84
N GLY A 52 6.73 -15.04 10.86
CA GLY A 52 7.40 -15.69 9.72
C GLY A 52 6.45 -16.36 8.71
N ARG A 53 5.17 -15.99 8.68
CA ARG A 53 4.16 -16.67 7.87
C ARG A 53 4.39 -16.50 6.38
N THR A 54 4.04 -17.58 5.66
CA THR A 54 3.87 -17.62 4.21
C THR A 54 2.40 -17.36 3.82
N PHE A 55 2.13 -17.10 2.55
CA PHE A 55 0.77 -16.77 2.09
C PHE A 55 -0.26 -17.87 2.35
N ASP A 56 0.15 -19.13 2.25
CA ASP A 56 -0.69 -20.31 2.52
C ASP A 56 -1.08 -20.46 4.01
N GLN A 57 -0.37 -19.77 4.91
CA GLN A 57 -0.62 -19.75 6.34
C GLN A 57 -1.46 -18.56 6.80
N LEU A 58 -1.89 -17.72 5.89
CA LEU A 58 -2.75 -16.59 6.20
C LEU A 58 -4.20 -17.02 6.42
N ALA A 59 -4.90 -16.35 7.34
CA ALA A 59 -6.31 -16.60 7.60
C ALA A 59 -7.23 -16.10 6.48
N ILE A 60 -6.78 -15.09 5.73
CA ILE A 60 -7.52 -14.49 4.61
C ILE A 60 -6.59 -14.46 3.39
N PRO A 61 -7.07 -14.80 2.18
CA PRO A 61 -6.28 -14.65 0.96
C PRO A 61 -5.72 -13.23 0.81
N PHE A 62 -4.45 -13.14 0.49
CA PHE A 62 -3.74 -11.87 0.36
C PHE A 62 -2.86 -11.85 -0.89
N ALA A 63 -2.70 -10.68 -1.50
CA ALA A 63 -1.72 -10.44 -2.55
C ALA A 63 -0.95 -9.16 -2.27
N ALA A 64 0.36 -9.17 -2.55
CA ALA A 64 1.19 -7.97 -2.55
C ALA A 64 1.54 -7.60 -4.00
N VAL A 65 1.17 -6.40 -4.43
CA VAL A 65 1.38 -5.95 -5.82
C VAL A 65 2.72 -5.23 -5.94
N CYS A 66 3.50 -5.62 -6.93
CA CYS A 66 4.80 -5.09 -7.26
C CYS A 66 4.88 -4.75 -8.75
N VAL A 67 5.93 -4.07 -9.16
CA VAL A 67 6.32 -3.90 -10.57
C VAL A 67 7.69 -4.53 -10.78
N ASP A 68 7.82 -5.33 -11.81
CA ASP A 68 9.12 -5.80 -12.27
C ASP A 68 9.72 -4.76 -13.21
N VAL A 69 10.81 -4.11 -12.79
CA VAL A 69 11.45 -3.05 -13.60
C VAL A 69 12.20 -3.58 -14.82
N ILE A 70 12.40 -4.91 -14.93
CA ILE A 70 13.05 -5.52 -16.11
C ILE A 70 12.02 -5.65 -17.24
N SER A 71 10.83 -6.19 -16.94
CA SER A 71 9.77 -6.40 -17.95
C SER A 71 8.80 -5.22 -18.07
N GLY A 72 8.71 -4.35 -17.04
CA GLY A 72 7.69 -3.31 -16.95
C GLY A 72 6.29 -3.82 -16.59
N GLU A 73 6.18 -5.04 -16.08
CA GLU A 73 4.90 -5.68 -15.77
C GLU A 73 4.51 -5.56 -14.30
N VAL A 74 3.19 -5.51 -14.06
CA VAL A 74 2.62 -5.66 -12.71
C VAL A 74 2.69 -7.12 -12.29
N VAL A 75 3.17 -7.37 -11.06
CA VAL A 75 3.33 -8.70 -10.48
C VAL A 75 2.56 -8.77 -9.16
N ALA A 76 1.53 -9.61 -9.10
CA ALA A 76 0.81 -9.93 -7.86
C ALA A 76 1.47 -11.13 -7.17
N LEU A 77 2.17 -10.89 -6.07
CA LEU A 77 2.81 -11.93 -5.26
C LEU A 77 1.76 -12.56 -4.33
N ARG A 78 1.61 -13.89 -4.42
CA ARG A 78 0.61 -14.68 -3.68
C ARG A 78 1.22 -15.93 -3.01
N GLU A 79 2.55 -16.05 -2.99
CA GLU A 79 3.27 -17.22 -2.45
C GLU A 79 4.59 -16.84 -1.78
N GLY A 80 5.13 -17.74 -0.98
CA GLY A 80 6.37 -17.57 -0.23
C GLY A 80 6.19 -16.66 0.99
N SER A 81 7.26 -15.99 1.44
CA SER A 81 7.24 -15.11 2.62
C SER A 81 6.41 -13.86 2.39
N VAL A 82 5.41 -13.63 3.26
CA VAL A 82 4.54 -12.45 3.23
C VAL A 82 5.35 -11.18 3.53
N ALA A 83 6.23 -11.21 4.53
CA ALA A 83 7.04 -10.04 4.90
C ALA A 83 7.94 -9.59 3.74
N ARG A 84 8.56 -10.54 3.04
CA ARG A 84 9.40 -10.24 1.87
C ARG A 84 8.59 -9.69 0.70
N ALA A 85 7.39 -10.21 0.47
CA ALA A 85 6.50 -9.72 -0.58
C ALA A 85 6.01 -8.29 -0.28
N VAL A 86 5.63 -8.00 0.97
CA VAL A 86 5.24 -6.64 1.39
C VAL A 86 6.42 -5.68 1.28
N ARG A 87 7.63 -6.11 1.65
CA ARG A 87 8.84 -5.31 1.42
C ARG A 87 9.03 -4.95 -0.05
N ALA A 88 8.81 -5.89 -0.96
CA ALA A 88 8.89 -5.63 -2.40
C ALA A 88 7.83 -4.63 -2.86
N SER A 89 6.58 -4.81 -2.39
CA SER A 89 5.45 -3.93 -2.67
C SER A 89 5.62 -2.49 -2.12
N CYS A 90 6.51 -2.29 -1.16
CA CYS A 90 6.84 -0.98 -0.57
C CYS A 90 8.23 -0.48 -1.00
N ALA A 91 8.87 -1.09 -1.99
CA ALA A 91 10.20 -0.72 -2.44
C ALA A 91 10.17 0.47 -3.42
N ILE A 92 9.92 1.68 -2.87
CA ILE A 92 9.87 2.92 -3.65
C ILE A 92 11.19 3.15 -4.36
N PRO A 93 11.21 3.28 -5.71
CA PRO A 93 12.44 3.50 -6.47
C PRO A 93 13.19 4.75 -6.03
N GLY A 94 14.51 4.64 -5.95
CA GLY A 94 15.39 5.73 -5.49
C GLY A 94 15.46 5.89 -3.97
N ILE A 95 14.52 5.36 -3.20
CA ILE A 95 14.55 5.37 -1.74
C ILE A 95 14.95 3.99 -1.21
N PHE A 96 14.20 2.96 -1.57
CA PHE A 96 14.42 1.60 -1.08
C PHE A 96 15.07 0.70 -2.14
N SER A 97 15.91 -0.21 -1.67
CA SER A 97 16.50 -1.23 -2.55
C SER A 97 15.42 -2.17 -3.10
N PRO A 98 15.40 -2.45 -4.41
CA PRO A 98 14.50 -3.40 -5.01
C PRO A 98 14.70 -4.82 -4.47
N VAL A 99 13.72 -5.69 -4.68
CA VAL A 99 13.76 -7.09 -4.26
C VAL A 99 14.01 -7.98 -5.46
N LYS A 100 15.11 -8.73 -5.43
CA LYS A 100 15.37 -9.78 -6.43
C LYS A 100 14.59 -11.04 -6.06
N ARG A 101 13.76 -11.53 -7.00
CA ARG A 101 12.99 -12.76 -6.85
C ARG A 101 12.73 -13.40 -8.22
N ASP A 102 13.09 -14.67 -8.36
CA ASP A 102 12.80 -15.50 -9.53
C ASP A 102 13.20 -14.85 -10.87
N GLY A 103 14.42 -14.26 -10.90
CA GLY A 103 14.96 -13.54 -12.06
C GLY A 103 14.37 -12.14 -12.29
N ARG A 104 13.40 -11.69 -11.48
CA ARG A 104 12.78 -10.37 -11.54
C ARG A 104 13.45 -9.40 -10.58
N LEU A 105 13.31 -8.10 -10.88
CA LEU A 105 13.74 -7.01 -10.02
C LEU A 105 12.51 -6.18 -9.61
N LEU A 106 11.97 -6.50 -8.43
CA LEU A 106 10.68 -6.00 -7.95
C LEU A 106 10.82 -4.69 -7.19
N VAL A 107 9.94 -3.75 -7.50
CA VAL A 107 9.76 -2.46 -6.84
C VAL A 107 8.30 -2.22 -6.47
N ASP A 108 8.01 -1.07 -5.86
CA ASP A 108 6.67 -0.67 -5.42
C ASP A 108 5.62 -0.80 -6.53
N GLY A 109 4.51 -1.48 -6.21
CA GLY A 109 3.40 -1.68 -7.12
C GLY A 109 2.67 -0.40 -7.50
N GLY A 110 2.76 0.62 -6.66
CA GLY A 110 2.16 1.92 -6.89
C GLY A 110 2.64 2.61 -8.17
N LEU A 111 3.78 2.20 -8.75
CA LEU A 111 4.23 2.74 -10.04
C LEU A 111 3.22 2.50 -11.18
N LEU A 112 2.57 1.35 -11.21
CA LEU A 112 1.65 0.98 -12.28
C LEU A 112 0.26 0.61 -11.80
N ASN A 113 0.10 0.10 -10.57
CA ASN A 113 -1.19 -0.31 -10.01
C ASN A 113 -1.27 0.04 -8.53
N ASN A 114 -1.54 1.32 -8.26
CA ASN A 114 -1.59 1.85 -6.90
C ASN A 114 -2.89 1.49 -6.15
N LEU A 115 -3.97 1.22 -6.88
CA LEU A 115 -5.25 0.77 -6.35
C LEU A 115 -5.64 -0.57 -7.00
N PRO A 116 -5.07 -1.71 -6.55
CA PRO A 116 -5.14 -3.00 -7.24
C PRO A 116 -6.48 -3.71 -7.02
N SER A 117 -7.59 -3.05 -7.29
CA SER A 117 -8.96 -3.59 -7.20
C SER A 117 -9.22 -4.70 -8.22
N ASP A 118 -8.58 -4.62 -9.38
CA ASP A 118 -8.55 -5.65 -10.41
C ASP A 118 -7.97 -6.97 -9.89
N VAL A 119 -6.84 -6.89 -9.16
CA VAL A 119 -6.19 -8.07 -8.55
C VAL A 119 -7.11 -8.75 -7.54
N VAL A 120 -7.84 -7.98 -6.73
CA VAL A 120 -8.80 -8.53 -5.75
C VAL A 120 -9.97 -9.20 -6.46
N ARG A 121 -10.49 -8.62 -7.54
CA ARG A 121 -11.53 -9.24 -8.37
C ARG A 121 -11.06 -10.55 -9.00
N GLU A 122 -9.83 -10.60 -9.54
CA GLU A 122 -9.20 -11.81 -10.07
C GLU A 122 -8.97 -12.90 -9.01
N MET A 123 -8.85 -12.53 -7.73
CA MET A 123 -8.79 -13.45 -6.60
C MET A 123 -10.15 -14.07 -6.26
N GLY A 124 -11.24 -13.67 -6.94
CA GLY A 124 -12.56 -14.25 -6.80
C GLY A 124 -13.47 -13.50 -5.82
N ALA A 125 -13.17 -12.24 -5.51
CA ALA A 125 -14.05 -11.44 -4.66
C ALA A 125 -15.34 -11.05 -5.41
N ASP A 126 -16.50 -11.34 -4.84
CA ASP A 126 -17.82 -10.94 -5.35
C ASP A 126 -18.06 -9.45 -5.17
N VAL A 127 -17.53 -8.88 -4.08
CA VAL A 127 -17.58 -7.45 -3.78
C VAL A 127 -16.18 -6.92 -3.52
N VAL A 128 -15.83 -5.82 -4.18
CA VAL A 128 -14.53 -5.15 -4.02
C VAL A 128 -14.72 -3.77 -3.43
N ILE A 129 -14.16 -3.57 -2.23
CA ILE A 129 -14.07 -2.27 -1.57
C ILE A 129 -12.65 -1.75 -1.76
N ALA A 130 -12.49 -0.60 -2.39
CA ALA A 130 -11.20 0.03 -2.61
C ALA A 130 -11.04 1.27 -1.72
N VAL A 131 -9.86 1.45 -1.14
CA VAL A 131 -9.51 2.64 -0.35
C VAL A 131 -8.37 3.37 -1.06
N ASP A 132 -8.69 4.52 -1.63
CA ASP A 132 -7.75 5.37 -2.37
C ASP A 132 -7.22 6.48 -1.46
N VAL A 133 -6.00 6.32 -1.00
CA VAL A 133 -5.31 7.29 -0.13
C VAL A 133 -4.52 8.36 -0.91
N ASN A 134 -4.50 8.30 -2.24
CA ASN A 134 -3.77 9.22 -3.11
C ASN A 134 -4.69 10.12 -3.94
N GLY A 135 -5.98 10.22 -3.58
CA GLY A 135 -7.02 10.91 -4.35
C GLY A 135 -6.81 12.41 -4.55
N ASP A 136 -6.04 13.07 -3.69
CA ASP A 136 -5.93 14.52 -3.68
C ASP A 136 -4.74 15.07 -4.47
N PRO A 137 -4.86 16.30 -5.03
CA PRO A 137 -3.76 16.93 -5.73
C PRO A 137 -2.55 17.11 -4.80
N PRO A 138 -1.34 16.94 -5.35
CA PRO A 138 -0.13 17.11 -4.56
C PRO A 138 -0.07 18.50 -3.93
N SER A 139 0.46 18.58 -2.71
CA SER A 139 0.61 19.86 -1.99
C SER A 139 1.27 20.92 -2.87
N SER A 140 0.86 22.18 -2.75
CA SER A 140 1.44 23.32 -3.48
C SER A 140 2.88 23.65 -3.05
N ARG A 141 3.49 22.88 -2.13
CA ARG A 141 4.86 23.08 -1.68
C ARG A 141 5.84 22.79 -2.81
N VAL A 142 6.74 23.73 -3.06
CA VAL A 142 7.83 23.56 -4.03
C VAL A 142 8.81 22.49 -3.50
N PRO A 143 9.11 21.43 -4.27
CA PRO A 143 10.06 20.41 -3.82
C PRO A 143 11.46 20.99 -3.69
N ALA A 144 12.09 20.76 -2.53
CA ALA A 144 13.43 21.20 -2.21
C ALA A 144 14.42 20.02 -2.39
N GLY A 145 15.05 19.94 -3.56
CA GLY A 145 16.09 18.94 -3.85
C GLY A 145 15.62 17.74 -4.67
N ILE A 146 16.61 17.02 -5.19
CA ILE A 146 16.43 15.99 -6.23
C ILE A 146 15.50 14.84 -5.79
N VAL A 147 15.58 14.42 -4.53
CA VAL A 147 14.76 13.32 -4.00
C VAL A 147 13.29 13.72 -4.00
N GLN A 148 12.96 14.93 -3.54
CA GLN A 148 11.58 15.42 -3.52
C GLN A 148 11.04 15.64 -4.94
N ILE A 149 11.89 16.07 -5.89
CA ILE A 149 11.51 16.21 -7.30
C ILE A 149 11.19 14.82 -7.90
N LEU A 150 12.05 13.82 -7.65
CA LEU A 150 11.81 12.45 -8.13
C LEU A 150 10.53 11.86 -7.53
N MET A 151 10.30 12.03 -6.23
CA MET A 151 9.07 11.58 -5.58
C MET A 151 7.84 12.24 -6.17
N ARG A 152 7.90 13.56 -6.39
CA ARG A 152 6.81 14.30 -7.02
C ARG A 152 6.55 13.84 -8.46
N SER A 153 7.61 13.52 -9.21
CA SER A 153 7.46 12.98 -10.56
C SER A 153 6.79 11.61 -10.56
N ILE A 154 7.14 10.75 -9.61
CA ILE A 154 6.48 9.44 -9.42
C ILE A 154 5.01 9.64 -9.06
N GLU A 155 4.68 10.51 -8.11
CA GLU A 155 3.29 10.83 -7.72
C GLU A 155 2.45 11.31 -8.92
N ILE A 156 3.01 12.18 -9.77
CA ILE A 156 2.35 12.68 -10.98
C ILE A 156 2.10 11.53 -11.97
N MET A 157 3.09 10.67 -12.19
CA MET A 157 2.95 9.52 -13.10
C MET A 157 1.93 8.49 -12.57
N GLN A 158 1.95 8.20 -11.27
CA GLN A 158 0.98 7.31 -10.63
C GLN A 158 -0.45 7.83 -10.80
N ARG A 159 -0.66 9.13 -10.60
CA ARG A 159 -1.96 9.76 -10.79
C ARG A 159 -2.44 9.67 -12.23
N ALA A 160 -1.62 10.04 -13.21
CA ALA A 160 -1.96 9.92 -14.61
C ALA A 160 -2.30 8.48 -15.01
N GLY A 161 -1.56 7.51 -14.48
CA GLY A 161 -1.83 6.08 -14.65
C GLY A 161 -3.14 5.64 -13.97
N HIS A 162 -3.47 6.21 -12.82
CA HIS A 162 -4.71 5.91 -12.08
C HIS A 162 -5.95 6.46 -12.81
N GLU A 163 -5.90 7.68 -13.33
CA GLU A 163 -7.00 8.28 -14.09
C GLU A 163 -7.30 7.52 -15.39
N SER A 164 -6.28 6.91 -16.00
CA SER A 164 -6.43 6.11 -17.21
C SER A 164 -6.89 4.67 -16.96
N ARG A 165 -6.76 4.14 -15.74
CA ARG A 165 -7.21 2.80 -15.37
C ARG A 165 -8.65 2.81 -14.86
N LYS A 166 -9.46 1.89 -15.37
CA LYS A 166 -10.80 1.66 -14.83
C LYS A 166 -10.69 0.99 -13.46
N VAL A 167 -11.06 1.72 -12.40
CA VAL A 167 -11.16 1.14 -11.05
C VAL A 167 -12.29 0.11 -11.06
N VAL A 168 -11.98 -1.12 -10.73
CA VAL A 168 -12.93 -2.25 -10.66
C VAL A 168 -13.34 -2.44 -9.20
N ALA A 169 -14.01 -1.44 -8.63
CA ALA A 169 -14.50 -1.49 -7.25
C ALA A 169 -16.00 -1.21 -7.20
N ASP A 170 -16.70 -1.92 -6.33
CA ASP A 170 -18.13 -1.73 -6.07
C ASP A 170 -18.33 -0.57 -5.09
N LEU A 171 -17.36 -0.35 -4.18
CA LEU A 171 -17.32 0.79 -3.28
C LEU A 171 -15.91 1.41 -3.28
N LEU A 172 -15.85 2.73 -3.47
CA LEU A 172 -14.61 3.49 -3.42
C LEU A 172 -14.63 4.46 -2.25
N ILE A 173 -13.67 4.33 -1.34
CA ILE A 173 -13.49 5.17 -0.17
C ILE A 173 -12.29 6.07 -0.41
N ARG A 174 -12.45 7.40 -0.27
CA ARG A 174 -11.38 8.40 -0.44
C ARG A 174 -11.22 9.25 0.81
N PRO A 175 -10.32 8.90 1.74
CA PRO A 175 -10.00 9.76 2.86
C PRO A 175 -9.37 11.08 2.40
N ARG A 176 -9.77 12.21 3.01
CA ARG A 176 -9.17 13.52 2.72
C ARG A 176 -7.86 13.67 3.49
N LEU A 177 -6.74 13.55 2.79
CA LEU A 177 -5.40 13.53 3.38
C LEU A 177 -4.50 14.68 2.89
N GLU A 178 -5.08 15.73 2.32
CA GLU A 178 -4.40 16.84 1.63
C GLU A 178 -3.35 17.58 2.47
N SER A 179 -3.49 17.52 3.79
CA SER A 179 -2.64 18.26 4.74
C SER A 179 -1.36 17.51 5.12
N TRP A 180 -1.23 16.23 4.77
CA TRP A 180 -0.14 15.38 5.24
C TRP A 180 0.70 14.79 4.11
N SER A 181 1.98 14.58 4.43
CA SER A 181 2.94 13.89 3.58
C SER A 181 2.98 12.39 3.91
N LEU A 182 3.40 11.54 2.96
CA LEU A 182 3.72 10.14 3.18
C LEU A 182 4.74 9.90 4.32
N PHE A 183 5.48 10.94 4.70
CA PHE A 183 6.50 10.86 5.74
C PHE A 183 6.00 11.29 7.12
N ASP A 184 4.77 11.79 7.24
CA ASP A 184 4.18 12.27 8.49
C ASP A 184 3.63 11.11 9.33
N LEU A 185 4.52 10.30 9.93
CA LEU A 185 4.13 9.15 10.76
C LEU A 185 3.61 9.54 12.17
N ASP A 186 3.67 10.80 12.54
CA ASP A 186 3.28 11.26 13.88
C ASP A 186 1.78 11.60 14.00
N HIS A 187 1.03 11.62 12.87
CA HIS A 187 -0.39 11.99 12.80
C HIS A 187 -1.32 10.78 12.61
N GLN A 188 -0.99 9.62 13.16
CA GLN A 188 -1.72 8.37 12.90
C GLN A 188 -3.19 8.42 13.36
N ASP A 189 -3.48 9.09 14.49
CA ASP A 189 -4.85 9.25 14.97
C ASP A 189 -5.72 10.08 14.02
N ASP A 190 -5.13 11.08 13.38
CA ASP A 190 -5.83 11.91 12.41
C ASP A 190 -6.08 11.14 11.12
N PHE A 191 -5.13 10.33 10.66
CA PHE A 191 -5.34 9.40 9.54
C PHE A 191 -6.48 8.41 9.81
N VAL A 192 -6.54 7.85 11.01
CA VAL A 192 -7.64 6.94 11.40
C VAL A 192 -8.99 7.66 11.40
N LYS A 193 -9.06 8.91 11.91
CA LYS A 193 -10.28 9.72 11.89
C LYS A 193 -10.73 10.02 10.47
N CYS A 194 -9.81 10.47 9.59
CA CYS A 194 -10.10 10.75 8.18
C CYS A 194 -10.59 9.50 7.45
N GLY A 195 -9.92 8.35 7.66
CA GLY A 195 -10.33 7.08 7.07
C GLY A 195 -11.71 6.63 7.53
N ARG A 196 -12.02 6.76 8.82
CA ARG A 196 -13.34 6.45 9.39
C ARG A 196 -14.43 7.34 8.80
N ALA A 197 -14.23 8.66 8.79
CA ALA A 197 -15.20 9.61 8.25
C ALA A 197 -15.51 9.32 6.78
N ALA A 198 -14.49 9.06 5.96
CA ALA A 198 -14.66 8.71 4.55
C ALA A 198 -15.41 7.39 4.37
N ALA A 199 -15.15 6.39 5.22
CA ALA A 199 -15.85 5.12 5.17
C ALA A 199 -17.33 5.27 5.57
N GLU A 200 -17.62 6.03 6.62
CA GLU A 200 -19.00 6.32 7.07
C GLU A 200 -19.78 7.09 5.99
N GLU A 201 -19.18 8.08 5.34
CA GLU A 201 -19.76 8.83 4.22
C GLU A 201 -20.06 7.92 3.02
N ALA A 202 -19.09 7.09 2.60
CA ALA A 202 -19.25 6.17 1.48
C ALA A 202 -20.30 5.10 1.75
N LEU A 203 -20.34 4.53 2.95
CA LEU A 203 -21.35 3.54 3.36
C LEU A 203 -22.74 4.18 3.50
N GLY A 204 -22.85 5.38 4.06
CA GLY A 204 -24.11 6.10 4.16
C GLY A 204 -24.76 6.33 2.80
N SER A 205 -23.99 6.82 1.84
CA SER A 205 -24.47 7.01 0.45
C SER A 205 -24.86 5.70 -0.23
N THR A 206 -24.20 4.60 0.07
CA THR A 206 -24.50 3.26 -0.46
C THR A 206 -25.79 2.70 0.13
N ILE A 207 -26.08 2.96 1.41
CA ILE A 207 -27.34 2.59 2.07
C ILE A 207 -28.51 3.36 1.43
N GLU A 208 -28.37 4.66 1.23
CA GLU A 208 -29.39 5.50 0.61
C GLU A 208 -29.71 5.09 -0.84
N GLN A 209 -28.72 4.58 -1.57
CA GLN A 209 -28.88 4.09 -2.94
C GLN A 209 -29.40 2.65 -3.06
N ASN A 210 -29.72 1.98 -1.93
CA ASN A 210 -30.21 0.59 -1.90
C ASN A 210 -29.24 -0.47 -2.48
N ILE A 211 -27.92 -0.19 -2.49
CA ILE A 211 -26.88 -1.09 -3.01
C ILE A 211 -26.44 -2.11 -1.94
N MET A 212 -26.85 -1.93 -0.69
CA MET A 212 -26.50 -2.78 0.46
C MET A 212 -26.73 -4.28 0.27
N PRO A 213 -27.82 -4.76 -0.38
CA PRO A 213 -28.00 -6.20 -0.58
C PRO A 213 -26.93 -6.85 -1.45
N ALA A 214 -26.29 -6.08 -2.35
CA ALA A 214 -25.22 -6.57 -3.20
C ALA A 214 -23.87 -6.65 -2.45
N ILE A 215 -23.74 -5.94 -1.31
CA ILE A 215 -22.48 -5.86 -0.53
C ILE A 215 -22.51 -6.81 0.67
N PHE A 216 -23.68 -7.04 1.28
CA PHE A 216 -23.83 -7.78 2.55
C PHE A 216 -24.90 -8.88 2.51
N GLY A 217 -25.45 -9.19 1.33
CA GLY A 217 -26.49 -10.19 1.10
C GLY A 217 -26.04 -11.66 1.02
#